data_e5caaa4230f8e678329215de8dbc06a9
#
_entry.id   e5caaa4230f8e678329215de8dbc06a9
#
_cell.length_a   1.000
_cell.length_b   1.000
_cell.length_c   1.000
_cell.angle_alpha   90.00
_cell.angle_beta   90.00
_cell.angle_gamma   90.00
#
_symmetry.space_group_name_H-M   'P 1'
#
loop_
_entity.id
_entity.type
_entity.pdbx_description
1 polymer ?
#
loop_
_entity_poly.entity_id
_entity_poly.type
_entity_poly.pdbx_seq_one_letter_code
_entity_poly.pdbx_strand_id
1 'polypeptide(L)'
;SWGRQWPPDSAEIAVGRMLSWAFPDRIARQRGPGGRYQMAGGGGVQIDPADPLSSQEWLVVAELSGTSAEAHIRLAAPYEQAWLYADFSGLIESMPLIEWDRQRQMVVAANRSRYGAITLRDSGLHEPDPIAVATAMLVGVKEEGLERLPWCRGALELRARVEFLRRARPEEL
;
A
#
# COMPACT_ATOMS: atom_id res chain seq x y z
N SER A 1 40.86 -5.38 -15.71
CA SER A 1 40.13 -5.96 -16.83
C SER A 1 38.63 -5.86 -16.57
N TRP A 2 38.01 -4.74 -16.98
CA TRP A 2 36.58 -4.43 -16.86
C TRP A 2 35.86 -4.82 -18.15
N GLY A 3 35.84 -6.05 -18.49
CA GLY A 3 35.18 -6.57 -19.67
C GLY A 3 34.10 -7.58 -19.30
N ARG A 4 33.05 -7.18 -18.60
CA ARG A 4 31.82 -7.95 -18.58
C ARG A 4 31.01 -7.54 -19.80
N GLN A 5 30.93 -8.39 -20.79
CA GLN A 5 30.03 -8.29 -21.93
C GLN A 5 28.60 -8.45 -21.37
N TRP A 6 27.84 -7.37 -21.36
CA TRP A 6 26.43 -7.36 -20.97
C TRP A 6 25.60 -7.82 -22.18
N PRO A 7 24.66 -8.74 -22.02
CA PRO A 7 23.69 -9.02 -23.09
C PRO A 7 22.86 -7.75 -23.37
N PRO A 8 22.39 -7.53 -24.62
CA PRO A 8 21.68 -6.29 -25.00
C PRO A 8 20.47 -5.97 -24.13
N ASP A 9 19.72 -6.97 -23.63
CA ASP A 9 18.59 -6.78 -22.73
C ASP A 9 18.98 -6.29 -21.32
N SER A 10 20.25 -6.44 -20.94
CA SER A 10 20.75 -5.99 -19.64
C SER A 10 21.24 -4.54 -19.63
N ALA A 11 21.47 -3.93 -20.80
CA ALA A 11 21.92 -2.54 -20.88
C ALA A 11 20.82 -1.56 -20.43
N GLU A 12 19.57 -1.80 -20.81
CA GLU A 12 18.43 -0.97 -20.41
C GLU A 12 18.15 -1.06 -18.90
N ILE A 13 18.24 -2.27 -18.34
CA ILE A 13 18.13 -2.52 -16.91
C ILE A 13 19.28 -1.83 -16.16
N ALA A 14 20.50 -1.87 -16.71
CA ALA A 14 21.66 -1.17 -16.13
C ALA A 14 21.45 0.35 -16.09
N VAL A 15 20.85 0.93 -17.13
CA VAL A 15 20.47 2.35 -17.17
C VAL A 15 19.43 2.65 -16.09
N GLY A 16 18.39 1.83 -15.94
CA GLY A 16 17.39 1.96 -14.88
C GLY A 16 18.01 1.94 -13.48
N ARG A 17 18.97 1.05 -13.23
CA ARG A 17 19.67 1.01 -11.94
C ARG A 17 20.51 2.26 -11.68
N MET A 18 21.23 2.78 -12.67
CA MET A 18 22.00 4.03 -12.55
C MET A 18 21.07 5.23 -12.30
N LEU A 19 19.94 5.29 -13.01
CA LEU A 19 18.94 6.32 -12.81
C LEU A 19 18.33 6.27 -11.39
N SER A 20 18.14 5.08 -10.83
CA SER A 20 17.59 4.94 -9.48
C SER A 20 18.52 5.53 -8.40
N TRP A 21 19.83 5.49 -8.61
CA TRP A 21 20.78 6.15 -7.68
C TRP A 21 20.75 7.67 -7.80
N ALA A 22 20.49 8.21 -8.99
CA ALA A 22 20.33 9.64 -9.19
C ALA A 22 18.98 10.18 -8.72
N PHE A 23 17.92 9.37 -8.89
CA PHE A 23 16.53 9.73 -8.62
C PHE A 23 15.79 8.64 -7.86
N PRO A 24 16.15 8.34 -6.59
CA PRO A 24 15.54 7.25 -5.82
C PRO A 24 14.05 7.46 -5.54
N ASP A 25 13.59 8.70 -5.45
CA ASP A 25 12.20 9.11 -5.31
C ASP A 25 11.34 8.88 -6.57
N ARG A 26 12.00 8.69 -7.73
CA ARG A 26 11.36 8.44 -9.03
C ARG A 26 11.31 6.98 -9.45
N ILE A 27 11.73 6.06 -8.58
CA ILE A 27 11.41 4.65 -8.73
C ILE A 27 9.89 4.52 -8.67
N ALA A 28 9.29 3.83 -9.63
CA ALA A 28 7.85 3.73 -9.79
C ALA A 28 7.40 2.28 -9.95
N ARG A 29 6.31 1.91 -9.30
CA ARG A 29 5.67 0.60 -9.40
C ARG A 29 4.32 0.72 -10.06
N GLN A 30 4.01 -0.22 -10.94
CA GLN A 30 2.73 -0.30 -11.62
C GLN A 30 1.57 -0.50 -10.64
N ARG A 31 0.48 0.26 -10.83
CA ARG A 31 -0.77 0.18 -10.07
C ARG A 31 -1.90 -0.32 -10.96
N GLY A 32 -1.99 -1.61 -11.13
CA GLY A 32 -3.00 -2.22 -11.99
C GLY A 32 -2.74 -1.99 -13.49
N PRO A 33 -3.65 -2.42 -14.35
CA PRO A 33 -3.50 -2.30 -15.81
C PRO A 33 -3.62 -0.83 -16.28
N GLY A 34 -3.12 -0.56 -17.50
CA GLY A 34 -3.31 0.73 -18.18
C GLY A 34 -2.21 1.76 -17.97
N GLY A 35 -0.99 1.31 -17.69
CA GLY A 35 0.19 2.19 -17.67
C GLY A 35 0.21 3.19 -16.51
N ARG A 36 -0.48 2.90 -15.41
CA ARG A 36 -0.49 3.74 -14.20
C ARG A 36 0.55 3.27 -13.21
N TYR A 37 1.32 4.20 -12.68
CA TYR A 37 2.41 3.94 -11.74
C TYR A 37 2.32 4.82 -10.49
N GLN A 38 2.82 4.31 -9.38
CA GLN A 38 3.06 5.04 -8.14
C GLN A 38 4.54 5.25 -7.99
N MET A 39 4.99 6.50 -7.88
CA MET A 39 6.38 6.81 -7.56
C MET A 39 6.66 6.71 -6.06
N ALA A 40 7.90 6.41 -5.71
CA ALA A 40 8.37 6.39 -4.32
C ALA A 40 8.21 7.74 -3.63
N GLY A 41 8.39 8.85 -4.34
CA GLY A 41 8.16 10.20 -3.83
C GLY A 41 6.70 10.59 -3.62
N GLY A 42 5.71 9.72 -3.91
CA GLY A 42 4.30 9.92 -3.57
C GLY A 42 3.38 10.31 -4.74
N GLY A 43 3.90 10.68 -5.89
CA GLY A 43 3.08 11.03 -7.06
C GLY A 43 2.57 9.81 -7.83
N GLY A 44 1.32 9.86 -8.30
CA GLY A 44 0.81 8.97 -9.32
C GLY A 44 1.21 9.50 -10.71
N VAL A 45 1.66 8.62 -11.60
CA VAL A 45 2.07 8.97 -12.96
C VAL A 45 1.53 7.94 -13.94
N GLN A 46 1.43 8.31 -15.20
CA GLN A 46 0.97 7.40 -16.24
C GLN A 46 1.84 7.47 -17.49
N ILE A 47 1.95 6.34 -18.16
CA ILE A 47 2.59 6.21 -19.48
C ILE A 47 1.52 5.83 -20.49
N ASP A 48 1.75 6.14 -21.77
CA ASP A 48 0.85 5.69 -22.84
C ASP A 48 0.72 4.16 -22.79
N PRO A 49 -0.49 3.61 -22.73
CA PRO A 49 -0.70 2.15 -22.77
C PRO A 49 -0.11 1.47 -24.00
N ALA A 50 0.10 2.19 -25.11
CA ALA A 50 0.74 1.69 -26.31
C ALA A 50 2.29 1.64 -26.21
N ASP A 51 2.87 2.30 -25.21
CA ASP A 51 4.31 2.26 -24.98
C ASP A 51 4.74 0.88 -24.47
N PRO A 52 5.78 0.25 -24.99
CA PRO A 52 6.29 -1.05 -24.52
C PRO A 52 6.59 -1.07 -23.01
N LEU A 53 7.01 0.06 -22.43
CA LEU A 53 7.29 0.18 -21.00
C LEU A 53 6.03 0.08 -20.13
N SER A 54 4.83 0.25 -20.70
CA SER A 54 3.57 0.14 -19.97
C SER A 54 3.30 -1.25 -19.39
N SER A 55 3.99 -2.28 -19.89
CA SER A 55 3.91 -3.66 -19.41
C SER A 55 4.89 -3.98 -18.27
N GLN A 56 5.84 -3.09 -18.00
CA GLN A 56 6.85 -3.29 -16.95
C GLN A 56 6.24 -3.04 -15.56
N GLU A 57 6.49 -3.94 -14.61
CA GLU A 57 6.04 -3.76 -13.24
C GLU A 57 6.76 -2.60 -12.55
N TRP A 58 8.03 -2.39 -12.88
CA TRP A 58 8.88 -1.39 -12.26
C TRP A 58 9.59 -0.53 -13.31
N LEU A 59 9.60 0.77 -13.06
CA LEU A 59 10.28 1.78 -13.87
C LEU A 59 11.07 2.74 -12.99
N VAL A 60 12.08 3.39 -13.57
CA VAL A 60 12.64 4.65 -13.02
C VAL A 60 12.32 5.77 -13.99
N VAL A 61 11.67 6.79 -13.50
CA VAL A 61 11.20 7.91 -14.32
C VAL A 61 12.27 8.99 -14.39
N ALA A 62 12.78 9.23 -15.59
CA ALA A 62 13.78 10.28 -15.83
C ALA A 62 13.10 11.64 -16.09
N GLU A 63 12.02 11.66 -16.89
CA GLU A 63 11.34 12.88 -17.27
C GLU A 63 9.82 12.74 -17.17
N LEU A 64 9.20 13.78 -16.62
CA LEU A 64 7.75 13.94 -16.49
C LEU A 64 7.27 15.19 -17.24
N SER A 65 6.02 15.13 -17.73
CA SER A 65 5.31 16.30 -18.24
C SER A 65 3.94 16.41 -17.55
N GLY A 66 3.41 17.62 -17.48
CA GLY A 66 2.13 17.89 -16.83
C GLY A 66 2.27 18.30 -15.36
N THR A 67 1.12 18.42 -14.70
CA THR A 67 1.03 18.76 -13.28
C THR A 67 1.01 17.49 -12.42
N SER A 68 1.19 17.62 -11.10
CA SER A 68 1.20 16.51 -10.16
C SER A 68 -0.09 15.64 -10.17
N ALA A 69 -1.20 16.19 -10.63
CA ALA A 69 -2.47 15.45 -10.73
C ALA A 69 -2.59 14.64 -12.02
N GLU A 70 -1.89 15.05 -13.10
CA GLU A 70 -1.91 14.43 -14.43
C GLU A 70 -0.49 14.35 -15.00
N ALA A 71 0.44 13.82 -14.23
CA ALA A 71 1.82 13.69 -14.67
C ALA A 71 1.98 12.51 -15.63
N HIS A 72 2.53 12.79 -16.81
CA HIS A 72 2.82 11.78 -17.83
C HIS A 72 4.33 11.50 -17.88
N ILE A 73 4.67 10.24 -17.97
CA ILE A 73 6.04 9.77 -18.17
C ILE A 73 6.44 10.07 -19.61
N ARG A 74 7.51 10.86 -19.78
CA ARG A 74 8.12 11.18 -21.09
C ARG A 74 9.33 10.34 -21.35
N LEU A 75 10.08 10.05 -20.29
CA LEU A 75 11.27 9.22 -20.37
C LEU A 75 11.38 8.38 -19.11
N ALA A 76 11.56 7.08 -19.28
CA ALA A 76 11.79 6.14 -18.19
C ALA A 76 12.68 4.98 -18.66
N ALA A 77 13.22 4.24 -17.72
CA ALA A 77 13.92 3.00 -17.98
C ALA A 77 13.29 1.86 -17.16
N PRO A 78 13.33 0.61 -17.65
CA PRO A 78 12.89 -0.55 -16.89
C PRO A 78 13.77 -0.75 -15.65
N TYR A 79 13.17 -1.27 -14.56
CA TYR A 79 13.83 -1.48 -13.29
C TYR A 79 13.44 -2.83 -12.70
N GLU A 80 14.35 -3.49 -12.00
CA GLU A 80 14.08 -4.74 -11.32
C GLU A 80 13.94 -4.54 -9.82
N GLN A 81 12.90 -5.13 -9.22
CA GLN A 81 12.68 -5.06 -7.77
C GLN A 81 13.87 -5.57 -6.96
N ALA A 82 14.63 -6.55 -7.48
CA ALA A 82 15.82 -7.07 -6.82
C ALA A 82 16.88 -5.99 -6.53
N TRP A 83 17.00 -5.01 -7.42
CA TRP A 83 17.94 -3.88 -7.27
C TRP A 83 17.51 -2.95 -6.12
N LEU A 84 16.17 -2.81 -5.90
CA LEU A 84 15.66 -2.04 -4.77
C LEU A 84 16.14 -2.62 -3.44
N TYR A 85 16.03 -3.93 -3.28
CA TYR A 85 16.51 -4.59 -2.06
C TYR A 85 18.03 -4.59 -1.93
N ALA A 86 18.76 -4.66 -3.03
CA ALA A 86 20.22 -4.64 -3.02
C ALA A 86 20.79 -3.26 -2.66
N ASP A 87 20.22 -2.20 -3.23
CA ASP A 87 20.81 -0.86 -3.19
C ASP A 87 20.15 0.05 -2.13
N PHE A 88 18.87 -0.19 -1.80
CA PHE A 88 18.06 0.69 -0.95
C PHE A 88 17.42 -0.01 0.24
N SER A 89 17.96 -1.18 0.67
CA SER A 89 17.42 -1.93 1.82
C SER A 89 17.28 -1.09 3.09
N GLY A 90 18.21 -0.16 3.33
CA GLY A 90 18.16 0.76 4.48
C GLY A 90 17.06 1.81 4.43
N LEU A 91 16.40 1.99 3.27
CA LEU A 91 15.26 2.91 3.09
C LEU A 91 13.92 2.17 3.05
N ILE A 92 13.94 0.85 3.17
CA ILE A 92 12.72 0.04 3.25
C ILE A 92 12.24 0.04 4.70
N GLU A 93 11.09 0.64 4.90
CA GLU A 93 10.44 0.68 6.21
C GLU A 93 9.46 -0.48 6.35
N SER A 94 9.42 -1.09 7.53
CA SER A 94 8.41 -2.09 7.88
C SER A 94 7.61 -1.59 9.09
N MET A 95 6.30 -1.54 8.95
CA MET A 95 5.41 -1.08 10.01
C MET A 95 4.20 -1.99 10.17
N PRO A 96 3.72 -2.16 11.41
CA PRO A 96 2.47 -2.89 11.62
C PRO A 96 1.30 -2.10 11.03
N LEU A 97 0.44 -2.80 10.31
CA LEU A 97 -0.83 -2.33 9.80
C LEU A 97 -1.93 -3.15 10.46
N ILE A 98 -2.79 -2.51 11.23
CA ILE A 98 -3.94 -3.16 11.84
C ILE A 98 -5.15 -2.31 11.48
N GLU A 99 -5.98 -2.81 10.58
CA GLU A 99 -7.14 -2.06 10.06
C GLU A 99 -8.34 -2.97 9.81
N TRP A 100 -9.53 -2.39 9.77
CA TRP A 100 -10.75 -3.06 9.38
C TRP A 100 -10.83 -3.15 7.84
N ASP A 101 -10.87 -4.37 7.32
CA ASP A 101 -11.11 -4.63 5.89
C ASP A 101 -12.62 -4.74 5.64
N ARG A 102 -13.18 -3.73 4.99
CA ARG A 102 -14.62 -3.66 4.68
C ARG A 102 -15.07 -4.78 3.72
N GLN A 103 -14.20 -5.19 2.81
CA GLN A 103 -14.55 -6.22 1.83
C GLN A 103 -14.61 -7.61 2.47
N ARG A 104 -13.65 -7.88 3.35
CA ARG A 104 -13.54 -9.16 4.07
C ARG A 104 -14.34 -9.20 5.36
N GLN A 105 -14.80 -8.04 5.83
CA GLN A 105 -15.50 -7.87 7.12
C GLN A 105 -14.70 -8.47 8.30
N MET A 106 -13.41 -8.19 8.33
CA MET A 106 -12.49 -8.65 9.37
C MET A 106 -11.37 -7.65 9.63
N VAL A 107 -10.75 -7.75 10.80
CA VAL A 107 -9.51 -7.03 11.07
C VAL A 107 -8.36 -7.71 10.34
N VAL A 108 -7.63 -6.96 9.54
CA VAL A 108 -6.39 -7.39 8.91
C VAL A 108 -5.23 -6.86 9.74
N ALA A 109 -4.37 -7.79 10.20
CA ALA A 109 -3.13 -7.46 10.88
C ALA A 109 -1.96 -7.93 10.00
N ALA A 110 -1.18 -7.00 9.50
CA ALA A 110 -0.05 -7.26 8.62
C ALA A 110 1.16 -6.42 9.03
N ASN A 111 2.33 -6.90 8.67
CA ASN A 111 3.53 -6.09 8.65
C ASN A 111 3.76 -5.60 7.22
N ARG A 112 3.56 -4.31 7.00
CA ARG A 112 3.65 -3.68 5.67
C ARG A 112 5.05 -3.13 5.44
N SER A 113 5.72 -3.67 4.44
CA SER A 113 7.00 -3.13 3.97
C SER A 113 6.75 -2.09 2.87
N ARG A 114 7.38 -0.93 3.00
CA ARG A 114 7.24 0.21 2.07
C ARG A 114 8.60 0.76 1.67
N TYR A 115 8.65 1.27 0.45
CA TYR A 115 9.72 2.13 -0.01
C TYR A 115 9.12 3.48 -0.42
N GLY A 116 9.27 4.48 0.42
CA GLY A 116 8.53 5.73 0.28
C GLY A 116 7.01 5.49 0.21
N ALA A 117 6.36 5.94 -0.85
CA ALA A 117 4.92 5.74 -1.06
C ALA A 117 4.55 4.37 -1.68
N ILE A 118 5.54 3.56 -2.07
CA ILE A 118 5.30 2.25 -2.71
C ILE A 118 5.17 1.17 -1.64
N THR A 119 4.05 0.47 -1.62
CA THR A 119 3.91 -0.75 -0.82
C THR A 119 4.61 -1.90 -1.53
N LEU A 120 5.58 -2.52 -0.89
CA LEU A 120 6.36 -3.62 -1.45
C LEU A 120 5.69 -4.96 -1.17
N ARG A 121 5.37 -5.21 0.10
CA ARG A 121 4.82 -6.48 0.57
C ARG A 121 4.06 -6.29 1.87
N ASP A 122 2.96 -7.03 2.00
CA ASP A 122 2.29 -7.27 3.27
C ASP A 122 2.60 -8.72 3.71
N SER A 123 3.10 -8.89 4.93
CA SER A 123 3.29 -10.19 5.56
C SER A 123 2.44 -10.26 6.82
N GLY A 124 1.99 -11.48 7.19
CA GLY A 124 1.20 -11.64 8.41
C GLY A 124 1.94 -11.09 9.63
N LEU A 125 1.25 -10.35 10.48
CA LEU A 125 1.77 -9.88 11.75
C LEU A 125 1.52 -10.97 12.79
N HIS A 126 2.60 -11.55 13.34
CA HIS A 126 2.53 -12.43 14.49
C HIS A 126 2.29 -11.59 15.75
N GLU A 127 1.32 -12.01 16.56
CA GLU A 127 1.00 -11.36 17.84
C GLU A 127 0.70 -9.85 17.69
N PRO A 128 -0.38 -9.47 16.95
CA PRO A 128 -0.77 -8.08 16.85
C PRO A 128 -1.18 -7.54 18.22
N ASP A 129 -0.92 -6.25 18.48
CA ASP A 129 -1.36 -5.59 19.71
C ASP A 129 -2.88 -5.75 19.88
N PRO A 130 -3.35 -6.38 20.99
CA PRO A 130 -4.78 -6.61 21.22
C PRO A 130 -5.60 -5.32 21.29
N ILE A 131 -5.01 -4.23 21.76
CA ILE A 131 -5.70 -2.92 21.84
C ILE A 131 -5.90 -2.36 20.44
N ALA A 132 -4.90 -2.43 19.59
CA ALA A 132 -5.01 -1.99 18.20
C ALA A 132 -6.02 -2.84 17.41
N VAL A 133 -6.05 -4.15 17.63
CA VAL A 133 -7.06 -5.06 17.04
C VAL A 133 -8.46 -4.68 17.50
N ALA A 134 -8.66 -4.48 18.80
CA ALA A 134 -9.97 -4.06 19.35
C ALA A 134 -10.41 -2.71 18.79
N THR A 135 -9.48 -1.76 18.65
CA THR A 135 -9.74 -0.45 18.06
C THR A 135 -10.17 -0.54 16.60
N ALA A 136 -9.45 -1.34 15.80
CA ALA A 136 -9.82 -1.58 14.39
C ALA A 136 -11.18 -2.29 14.27
N MET A 137 -11.46 -3.26 15.15
CA MET A 137 -12.76 -3.94 15.20
C MET A 137 -13.90 -2.99 15.57
N LEU A 138 -13.66 -2.06 16.50
CA LEU A 138 -14.63 -1.04 16.87
C LEU A 138 -14.98 -0.12 15.69
N VAL A 139 -14.00 0.21 14.84
CA VAL A 139 -14.25 0.95 13.59
C VAL A 139 -15.19 0.16 12.69
N GLY A 140 -14.92 -1.14 12.49
CA GLY A 140 -15.78 -2.02 11.72
C GLY A 140 -17.20 -2.12 12.27
N VAL A 141 -17.34 -2.30 13.57
CA VAL A 141 -18.66 -2.34 14.23
C VAL A 141 -19.43 -1.03 14.05
N LYS A 142 -18.76 0.12 14.13
CA LYS A 142 -19.40 1.43 13.90
C LYS A 142 -19.86 1.61 12.46
N GLU A 143 -19.10 1.10 11.50
CA GLU A 143 -19.41 1.19 10.07
C GLU A 143 -20.53 0.24 9.65
N GLU A 144 -20.46 -1.01 10.09
CA GLU A 144 -21.41 -2.07 9.72
C GLU A 144 -22.71 -2.00 10.57
N GLY A 145 -22.65 -1.38 11.74
CA GLY A 145 -23.74 -1.29 12.69
C GLY A 145 -23.77 -2.46 13.67
N LEU A 146 -24.30 -2.18 14.86
CA LEU A 146 -24.42 -3.16 15.96
C LEU A 146 -25.30 -4.36 15.59
N GLU A 147 -26.18 -4.21 14.61
CA GLU A 147 -27.11 -5.27 14.19
C GLU A 147 -26.40 -6.47 13.53
N ARG A 148 -25.20 -6.24 12.99
CA ARG A 148 -24.38 -7.28 12.35
C ARG A 148 -23.62 -8.16 13.34
N LEU A 149 -23.55 -7.78 14.61
CA LEU A 149 -22.86 -8.56 15.63
C LEU A 149 -23.64 -9.85 15.92
N PRO A 150 -22.94 -10.97 16.17
CA PRO A 150 -23.56 -12.25 16.52
C PRO A 150 -24.08 -12.22 17.97
N TRP A 151 -25.16 -11.50 18.21
CA TRP A 151 -25.78 -11.38 19.51
C TRP A 151 -26.32 -12.72 20.01
N CYS A 152 -25.84 -13.19 21.15
CA CYS A 152 -26.52 -14.25 21.86
C CYS A 152 -27.75 -13.71 22.59
N ARG A 153 -28.67 -14.60 22.98
CA ARG A 153 -29.92 -14.22 23.67
C ARG A 153 -29.69 -13.35 24.90
N GLY A 154 -28.72 -13.70 25.75
CA GLY A 154 -28.41 -12.93 26.95
C GLY A 154 -27.88 -11.51 26.63
N ALA A 155 -27.08 -11.37 25.54
CA ALA A 155 -26.59 -10.06 25.11
C ALA A 155 -27.72 -9.18 24.55
N LEU A 156 -28.71 -9.77 23.85
CA LEU A 156 -29.89 -9.05 23.39
C LEU A 156 -30.75 -8.57 24.57
N GLU A 157 -30.92 -9.40 25.59
CA GLU A 157 -31.65 -9.04 26.83
C GLU A 157 -30.93 -7.89 27.58
N LEU A 158 -29.60 -7.96 27.69
CA LEU A 158 -28.81 -6.89 28.29
C LEU A 158 -28.94 -5.58 27.49
N ARG A 159 -28.83 -5.65 26.16
CA ARG A 159 -29.00 -4.49 25.28
C ARG A 159 -30.37 -3.86 25.46
N ALA A 160 -31.44 -4.65 25.49
CA ALA A 160 -32.78 -4.14 25.71
C ALA A 160 -32.93 -3.43 27.07
N ARG A 161 -32.30 -3.98 28.12
CA ARG A 161 -32.29 -3.33 29.47
C ARG A 161 -31.52 -2.01 29.43
N VAL A 162 -30.37 -1.95 28.80
CA VAL A 162 -29.59 -0.70 28.67
C VAL A 162 -30.35 0.34 27.87
N GLU A 163 -30.99 -0.03 26.77
CA GLU A 163 -31.82 0.89 25.97
C GLU A 163 -33.05 1.39 26.79
N PHE A 164 -33.67 0.53 27.56
CA PHE A 164 -34.76 0.92 28.45
C PHE A 164 -34.29 1.92 29.53
N LEU A 165 -33.17 1.64 30.19
CA LEU A 165 -32.61 2.52 31.22
C LEU A 165 -32.20 3.87 30.64
N ARG A 166 -31.61 3.92 29.48
CA ARG A 166 -31.26 5.17 28.77
C ARG A 166 -32.49 6.04 28.50
N ARG A 167 -33.61 5.41 28.15
CA ARG A 167 -34.87 6.14 27.93
C ARG A 167 -35.52 6.59 29.25
N ALA A 168 -35.43 5.75 30.30
CA ALA A 168 -36.06 6.03 31.57
C ALA A 168 -35.26 6.99 32.45
N ARG A 169 -33.91 6.96 32.37
CA ARG A 169 -33.00 7.78 33.17
C ARG A 169 -31.78 8.21 32.34
N PRO A 170 -31.95 9.17 31.43
CA PRO A 170 -30.88 9.60 30.53
C PRO A 170 -29.69 10.26 31.24
N GLU A 171 -29.87 10.68 32.51
CA GLU A 171 -28.84 11.37 33.28
C GLU A 171 -27.93 10.44 34.11
N GLU A 172 -28.23 9.14 34.18
CA GLU A 172 -27.49 8.18 35.00
C GLU A 172 -26.58 7.24 34.15
N LEU A 173 -26.60 7.35 32.84
CA LEU A 173 -25.82 6.51 31.86
C LEU A 173 -25.06 7.43 30.85
#